data_7e906bffdf21f13ecb5af2344348b16a
#
_entry.id   7e906bffdf21f13ecb5af2344348b16a
#
_cell.length_a   1.000
_cell.length_b   1.000
_cell.length_c   1.000
_cell.angle_alpha   90.00
_cell.angle_beta   90.00
_cell.angle_gamma   90.00
#
_symmetry.space_group_name_H-M   'P 1'
#
loop_
_entity.id
_entity.type
_entity.pdbx_description
1 polymer ?
#
loop_
_entity_poly.entity_id
_entity_poly.type
_entity_poly.pdbx_seq_one_letter_code
_entity_poly.pdbx_strand_id
1 'polypeptide(L)'
;MSQAPPSIADVLSTARQRIRRLNPEQAQAALASGALLVDTRPQWQRDRDGAFPEEANVLVIERNHLEWRLDPASDARVPQATDHDVEVIVACSEGYASSLAAASLIDLGLHRAADLDGGFLAWRDAGLPTA
;
A
#
# COMPACT_ATOMS: atom_id res chain seq x y z
N MET A 1 10.86 0.23 35.98
CA MET A 1 11.02 1.53 35.30
C MET A 1 10.00 1.63 34.19
N SER A 2 9.17 2.63 34.22
CA SER A 2 8.17 2.82 33.19
C SER A 2 8.78 3.54 31.98
N GLN A 3 8.38 3.13 30.81
CA GLN A 3 8.75 3.81 29.57
C GLN A 3 7.57 4.65 29.08
N ALA A 4 7.87 5.75 28.46
CA ALA A 4 6.84 6.53 27.80
C ALA A 4 6.18 5.70 26.68
N PRO A 5 4.88 5.86 26.43
CA PRO A 5 4.24 5.23 25.29
C PRO A 5 4.90 5.68 23.98
N PRO A 6 4.92 4.82 22.96
CA PRO A 6 5.45 5.22 21.68
C PRO A 6 4.61 6.32 21.05
N SER A 7 5.27 7.24 20.36
CA SER A 7 4.61 8.24 19.52
C SER A 7 4.19 7.61 18.20
N ILE A 8 3.36 8.33 17.42
CA ILE A 8 3.04 7.87 16.06
C ILE A 8 4.31 7.81 15.19
N ALA A 9 5.27 8.70 15.44
CA ALA A 9 6.55 8.66 14.72
C ALA A 9 7.32 7.39 15.05
N ASP A 10 7.29 6.93 16.29
CA ASP A 10 7.94 5.68 16.70
C ASP A 10 7.26 4.47 16.05
N VAL A 11 5.94 4.44 16.07
CA VAL A 11 5.16 3.35 15.45
C VAL A 11 5.40 3.30 13.96
N LEU A 12 5.43 4.46 13.31
CA LEU A 12 5.71 4.56 11.88
C LEU A 12 7.12 4.06 11.54
N SER A 13 8.12 4.45 12.32
CA SER A 13 9.49 4.00 12.14
C SER A 13 9.61 2.48 12.25
N THR A 14 8.95 1.89 13.25
CA THR A 14 8.93 0.44 13.44
C THR A 14 8.27 -0.26 12.25
N ALA A 15 7.15 0.25 11.78
CA ALA A 15 6.46 -0.30 10.61
C ALA A 15 7.35 -0.29 9.38
N ARG A 16 8.03 0.83 9.14
CA ARG A 16 8.90 1.01 7.97
C ARG A 16 10.13 0.11 7.98
N GLN A 17 10.58 -0.34 9.15
CA GLN A 17 11.66 -1.32 9.26
C GLN A 17 11.24 -2.72 8.82
N ARG A 18 9.94 -3.00 8.80
CA ARG A 18 9.38 -4.32 8.49
C ARG A 18 8.98 -4.49 7.04
N ILE A 19 8.95 -3.42 6.27
CA ILE A 19 8.46 -3.40 4.90
C ILE A 19 9.53 -2.85 3.97
N ARG A 20 9.33 -3.09 2.66
CA ARG A 20 10.07 -2.36 1.62
C ARG A 20 9.32 -1.06 1.33
N ARG A 21 10.06 -0.01 1.05
CA ARG A 21 9.49 1.24 0.58
C ARG A 21 9.99 1.50 -0.83
N LEU A 22 9.08 1.68 -1.77
CA LEU A 22 9.41 1.89 -3.18
C LEU A 22 9.13 3.33 -3.55
N ASN A 23 10.06 3.96 -4.25
CA ASN A 23 9.78 5.27 -4.86
C ASN A 23 8.86 5.07 -6.08
N PRO A 24 8.28 6.14 -6.66
CA PRO A 24 7.34 6.00 -7.76
C PRO A 24 7.87 5.19 -8.95
N GLU A 25 9.12 5.40 -9.34
CA GLU A 25 9.73 4.68 -10.48
C GLU A 25 9.92 3.20 -10.17
N GLN A 26 10.33 2.86 -8.96
CA GLN A 26 10.45 1.47 -8.52
C GLN A 26 9.09 0.79 -8.46
N ALA A 27 8.07 1.50 -7.98
CA ALA A 27 6.71 0.98 -7.94
C ALA A 27 6.17 0.73 -9.35
N GLN A 28 6.41 1.64 -10.27
CA GLN A 28 6.01 1.45 -11.67
C GLN A 28 6.67 0.22 -12.28
N ALA A 29 7.97 0.04 -12.03
CA ALA A 29 8.70 -1.14 -12.52
C ALA A 29 8.14 -2.43 -11.91
N ALA A 30 7.82 -2.42 -10.62
CA ALA A 30 7.22 -3.58 -9.95
C ALA A 30 5.86 -3.93 -10.53
N LEU A 31 5.02 -2.92 -10.83
CA LEU A 31 3.73 -3.13 -11.51
C LEU A 31 3.92 -3.81 -12.86
N ALA A 32 4.89 -3.36 -13.63
CA ALA A 32 5.19 -3.93 -14.94
C ALA A 32 5.64 -5.40 -14.83
N SER A 33 6.17 -5.80 -13.68
CA SER A 33 6.59 -7.18 -13.37
C SER A 33 5.53 -8.01 -12.65
N GLY A 34 4.31 -7.49 -12.50
CA GLY A 34 3.18 -8.24 -11.96
C GLY A 34 2.78 -7.94 -10.52
N ALA A 35 3.40 -6.97 -9.86
CA ALA A 35 2.98 -6.56 -8.52
C ALA A 35 1.59 -5.93 -8.54
N LEU A 36 0.90 -6.00 -7.41
CA LEU A 36 -0.36 -5.28 -7.20
C LEU A 36 -0.07 -3.91 -6.60
N LEU A 37 -0.74 -2.89 -7.08
CA LEU A 37 -0.78 -1.57 -6.45
C LEU A 37 -2.17 -1.40 -5.84
N VAL A 38 -2.24 -1.11 -4.55
CA VAL A 38 -3.50 -0.96 -3.84
C VAL A 38 -3.59 0.45 -3.28
N ASP A 39 -4.53 1.21 -3.81
CA ASP A 39 -4.84 2.57 -3.35
C ASP A 39 -5.83 2.50 -2.20
N THR A 40 -5.40 2.92 -1.02
CA THR A 40 -6.22 2.87 0.20
C THR A 40 -6.91 4.19 0.52
N ARG A 41 -6.76 5.20 -0.35
CA ARG A 41 -7.36 6.52 -0.11
C ARG A 41 -8.89 6.46 -0.17
N PRO A 42 -9.58 7.29 0.64
CA PRO A 42 -11.02 7.48 0.47
C PRO A 42 -11.33 8.17 -0.86
N GLN A 43 -12.56 8.00 -1.34
CA GLN A 43 -13.01 8.52 -2.63
C GLN A 43 -12.74 10.02 -2.79
N TRP A 44 -12.98 10.81 -1.74
CA TRP A 44 -12.83 12.26 -1.83
C TRP A 44 -11.38 12.70 -2.13
N GLN A 45 -10.37 11.92 -1.65
CA GLN A 45 -8.98 12.22 -1.98
C GLN A 45 -8.68 11.91 -3.45
N ARG A 46 -9.22 10.81 -3.98
CA ARG A 46 -9.07 10.48 -5.41
C ARG A 46 -9.75 11.53 -6.28
N ASP A 47 -10.91 12.00 -5.87
CA ASP A 47 -11.63 13.05 -6.60
C ASP A 47 -10.86 14.36 -6.61
N ARG A 48 -10.20 14.71 -5.50
CA ARG A 48 -9.42 15.94 -5.38
C ARG A 48 -8.10 15.88 -6.14
N ASP A 49 -7.35 14.79 -5.98
CA ASP A 49 -5.94 14.72 -6.41
C ASP A 49 -5.72 13.91 -7.68
N GLY A 50 -6.68 13.10 -8.09
CA GLY A 50 -6.56 12.18 -9.20
C GLY A 50 -6.36 10.74 -8.75
N ALA A 51 -6.26 9.83 -9.69
CA ALA A 51 -6.20 8.39 -9.44
C ALA A 51 -5.06 7.73 -10.22
N PHE A 52 -4.59 6.60 -9.71
CA PHE A 52 -3.69 5.72 -10.45
C PHE A 52 -4.39 5.20 -11.72
N PRO A 53 -3.62 4.79 -12.75
CA PRO A 53 -4.24 4.33 -13.98
C PRO A 53 -5.10 3.07 -13.75
N GLU A 54 -6.14 2.92 -14.57
CA GLU A 54 -7.02 1.75 -14.53
C GLU A 54 -6.33 0.58 -15.21
N GLU A 55 -5.84 -0.36 -14.43
CA GLU A 55 -5.17 -1.58 -14.89
C GLU A 55 -5.61 -2.75 -14.02
N ALA A 56 -5.48 -3.98 -14.53
CA ALA A 56 -5.93 -5.18 -13.82
C ALA A 56 -5.23 -5.40 -12.48
N ASN A 57 -4.00 -4.91 -12.34
CA ASN A 57 -3.21 -5.03 -11.11
C ASN A 57 -3.18 -3.74 -10.28
N VAL A 58 -4.05 -2.79 -10.57
CA VAL A 58 -4.25 -1.57 -9.77
C VAL A 58 -5.63 -1.65 -9.14
N LEU A 59 -5.68 -1.71 -7.82
CA LEU A 59 -6.90 -1.90 -7.06
C LEU A 59 -7.17 -0.71 -6.15
N VAL A 60 -8.44 -0.42 -5.92
CA VAL A 60 -8.86 0.51 -4.88
C VAL A 60 -9.50 -0.32 -3.77
N ILE A 61 -8.87 -0.31 -2.60
CA ILE A 61 -9.38 -0.99 -1.42
C ILE A 61 -9.22 -0.04 -0.24
N GLU A 62 -10.33 0.40 0.32
CA GLU A 62 -10.28 1.29 1.48
C GLU A 62 -9.55 0.63 2.64
N ARG A 63 -8.84 1.45 3.45
CA ARG A 63 -7.98 0.96 4.53
C ARG A 63 -8.69 -0.01 5.48
N ASN A 64 -9.95 0.25 5.81
CA ASN A 64 -10.72 -0.57 6.75
C ASN A 64 -11.12 -1.95 6.21
N HIS A 65 -10.97 -2.19 4.91
CA HIS A 65 -11.27 -3.48 4.28
C HIS A 65 -10.00 -4.21 3.83
N LEU A 66 -8.84 -3.59 3.95
CA LEU A 66 -7.60 -4.03 3.29
C LEU A 66 -7.24 -5.47 3.63
N GLU A 67 -7.18 -5.82 4.92
CA GLU A 67 -6.74 -7.13 5.35
C GLU A 67 -7.68 -8.24 4.85
N TRP A 68 -8.98 -8.02 4.93
CA TRP A 68 -9.98 -9.01 4.46
C TRP A 68 -9.95 -9.21 2.96
N ARG A 69 -9.65 -8.14 2.22
CA ARG A 69 -9.61 -8.19 0.76
C ARG A 69 -8.32 -8.81 0.22
N LEU A 70 -7.24 -8.80 0.99
CA LEU A 70 -5.93 -9.28 0.55
C LEU A 70 -5.49 -10.58 1.23
N ASP A 71 -6.15 -11.02 2.29
CA ASP A 71 -5.87 -12.31 2.91
C ASP A 71 -6.28 -13.45 1.97
N PRO A 72 -5.32 -14.28 1.49
CA PRO A 72 -5.65 -15.39 0.57
C PRO A 72 -6.64 -16.40 1.16
N ALA A 73 -6.76 -16.47 2.49
CA ALA A 73 -7.69 -17.36 3.18
C ALA A 73 -9.07 -16.75 3.43
N SER A 74 -9.27 -15.47 3.09
CA SER A 74 -10.53 -14.78 3.35
C SER A 74 -11.54 -15.02 2.23
N ASP A 75 -12.81 -15.24 2.61
CA ASP A 75 -13.90 -15.29 1.63
C ASP A 75 -14.13 -13.95 0.92
N ALA A 76 -13.67 -12.86 1.52
CA ALA A 76 -13.80 -11.52 0.97
C ALA A 76 -12.62 -11.12 0.07
N ARG A 77 -11.66 -12.01 -0.15
CA ARG A 77 -10.45 -11.69 -0.92
C ARG A 77 -10.78 -11.28 -2.35
N VAL A 78 -9.96 -10.38 -2.90
CA VAL A 78 -10.00 -10.07 -4.33
C VAL A 78 -9.40 -11.24 -5.13
N PRO A 79 -9.78 -11.42 -6.41
CA PRO A 79 -9.23 -12.51 -7.22
C PRO A 79 -7.70 -12.51 -7.31
N GLN A 80 -7.08 -11.35 -7.25
CA GLN A 80 -5.63 -11.21 -7.34
C GLN A 80 -4.89 -11.67 -6.08
N ALA A 81 -5.58 -11.81 -4.94
CA ALA A 81 -5.01 -12.30 -3.68
C ALA A 81 -4.96 -13.84 -3.70
N THR A 82 -4.09 -14.39 -4.53
CA THR A 82 -4.05 -15.83 -4.80
C THR A 82 -3.26 -16.63 -3.77
N ASP A 83 -2.20 -16.04 -3.22
CA ASP A 83 -1.34 -16.71 -2.24
C ASP A 83 -0.55 -15.67 -1.42
N HIS A 84 0.30 -16.14 -0.51
CA HIS A 84 1.09 -15.26 0.37
C HIS A 84 2.36 -14.72 -0.29
N ASP A 85 2.69 -15.14 -1.51
CA ASP A 85 3.86 -14.65 -2.26
C ASP A 85 3.53 -13.46 -3.16
N VAL A 86 2.28 -13.04 -3.21
CA VAL A 86 1.88 -11.89 -4.00
C VAL A 86 2.61 -10.64 -3.52
N GLU A 87 3.22 -9.91 -4.45
CA GLU A 87 3.84 -8.63 -4.15
C GLU A 87 2.76 -7.55 -4.15
N VAL A 88 2.60 -6.87 -3.01
CA VAL A 88 1.58 -5.84 -2.83
C VAL A 88 2.27 -4.53 -2.46
N ILE A 89 1.95 -3.47 -3.21
CA ILE A 89 2.42 -2.11 -2.93
C ILE A 89 1.21 -1.31 -2.46
N VAL A 90 1.22 -0.94 -1.18
CA VAL A 90 0.13 -0.15 -0.60
C VAL A 90 0.43 1.33 -0.83
N ALA A 91 -0.55 2.06 -1.33
CA ALA A 91 -0.43 3.50 -1.56
C ALA A 91 -1.49 4.28 -0.79
N CYS A 92 -1.11 5.42 -0.28
CA CYS A 92 -2.02 6.42 0.28
C CYS A 92 -1.69 7.78 -0.34
N SER A 93 -2.12 8.88 0.26
CA SER A 93 -1.91 10.21 -0.30
C SER A 93 -0.44 10.64 -0.26
N GLU A 94 0.21 10.51 0.90
CA GLU A 94 1.55 11.06 1.16
C GLU A 94 2.56 10.01 1.65
N GLY A 95 2.16 8.76 1.81
CA GLY A 95 3.08 7.69 2.19
C GLY A 95 3.27 7.50 3.69
N TYR A 96 2.33 7.94 4.53
CA TYR A 96 2.35 7.70 5.98
C TYR A 96 1.46 6.52 6.36
N ALA A 97 0.17 6.62 6.14
CA ALA A 97 -0.77 5.55 6.50
C ALA A 97 -0.45 4.24 5.78
N SER A 98 0.07 4.31 4.57
CA SER A 98 0.44 3.13 3.79
C SER A 98 1.52 2.29 4.45
N SER A 99 2.44 2.90 5.20
CA SER A 99 3.47 2.15 5.92
C SER A 99 2.86 1.29 7.03
N LEU A 100 1.90 1.83 7.78
CA LEU A 100 1.17 1.06 8.81
C LEU A 100 0.35 -0.05 8.17
N ALA A 101 -0.31 0.24 7.06
CA ALA A 101 -1.11 -0.73 6.34
C ALA A 101 -0.27 -1.89 5.79
N ALA A 102 0.88 -1.58 5.18
CA ALA A 102 1.78 -2.62 4.68
C ALA A 102 2.31 -3.50 5.81
N ALA A 103 2.66 -2.92 6.96
CA ALA A 103 3.08 -3.70 8.13
C ALA A 103 1.98 -4.64 8.62
N SER A 104 0.72 -4.20 8.58
CA SER A 104 -0.43 -5.07 8.89
C SER A 104 -0.49 -6.27 7.95
N LEU A 105 -0.20 -6.09 6.68
CA LEU A 105 -0.15 -7.19 5.71
C LEU A 105 0.99 -8.17 5.99
N ILE A 106 2.13 -7.68 6.48
CA ILE A 106 3.22 -8.55 6.94
C ILE A 106 2.71 -9.47 8.05
N ASP A 107 1.92 -8.93 8.99
CA ASP A 107 1.33 -9.73 10.08
C ASP A 107 0.40 -10.84 9.56
N LEU A 108 -0.22 -10.66 8.40
CA LEU A 108 -1.03 -11.67 7.73
C LEU A 108 -0.20 -12.69 6.94
N GLY A 109 1.12 -12.59 6.96
CA GLY A 109 1.99 -13.48 6.19
C GLY A 109 2.24 -13.05 4.75
N LEU A 110 1.78 -11.87 4.35
CA LEU A 110 2.09 -11.31 3.03
C LEU A 110 3.48 -10.68 3.08
N HIS A 111 4.49 -11.54 3.05
CA HIS A 111 5.88 -11.16 3.32
C HIS A 111 6.51 -10.24 2.27
N ARG A 112 5.86 -10.06 1.12
CA ARG A 112 6.32 -9.16 0.06
C ARG A 112 5.54 -7.84 0.05
N ALA A 113 4.88 -7.50 1.15
CA ALA A 113 4.20 -6.22 1.26
C ALA A 113 5.19 -5.06 1.30
N ALA A 114 4.87 -4.03 0.55
CA ALA A 114 5.64 -2.79 0.43
C ALA A 114 4.69 -1.61 0.46
N ASP A 115 5.22 -0.39 0.58
CA ASP A 115 4.40 0.79 0.37
C ASP A 115 5.07 1.76 -0.60
N LEU A 116 4.27 2.69 -1.13
CA LEU A 116 4.72 3.73 -2.05
C LEU A 116 5.21 4.93 -1.25
N ASP A 117 6.51 5.17 -1.27
CA ASP A 117 7.13 6.31 -0.62
C ASP A 117 6.64 7.61 -1.27
N GLY A 118 6.13 8.52 -0.45
CA GLY A 118 5.55 9.78 -0.91
C GLY A 118 4.12 9.67 -1.44
N GLY A 119 3.59 8.45 -1.59
CA GLY A 119 2.20 8.20 -1.95
C GLY A 119 1.81 8.66 -3.36
N PHE A 120 0.51 8.80 -3.58
CA PHE A 120 -0.02 9.23 -4.88
C PHE A 120 0.53 10.59 -5.30
N LEU A 121 0.71 11.52 -4.36
CA LEU A 121 1.21 12.86 -4.70
C LEU A 121 2.62 12.79 -5.30
N ALA A 122 3.50 11.96 -4.75
CA ALA A 122 4.84 11.75 -5.31
C ALA A 122 4.79 11.07 -6.68
N TRP A 123 3.90 10.10 -6.88
CA TRP A 123 3.68 9.45 -8.16
C TRP A 123 3.26 10.47 -9.23
N ARG A 124 2.27 11.28 -8.91
CA ARG A 124 1.77 12.35 -9.79
C ARG A 124 2.85 13.36 -10.12
N ASP A 125 3.58 13.82 -9.10
CA ASP A 125 4.61 14.86 -9.26
C ASP A 125 5.83 14.34 -10.02
N ALA A 126 6.05 13.03 -10.02
CA ALA A 126 7.08 12.39 -10.85
C ALA A 126 6.67 12.29 -12.33
N GLY A 127 5.45 12.69 -12.68
CA GLY A 127 4.97 12.65 -14.06
C GLY A 127 4.57 11.26 -14.55
N LEU A 128 4.33 10.31 -13.62
CA LEU A 128 3.93 8.97 -13.99
C LEU A 128 2.45 8.91 -14.40
N PRO A 129 2.02 7.88 -15.14
CA PRO A 129 0.65 7.83 -15.67
C PRO A 129 -0.42 7.88 -14.57
N THR A 130 -1.48 8.65 -14.81
CA THR A 130 -2.68 8.73 -13.98
C THR A 130 -3.92 8.51 -14.83
N ALA A 131 -5.01 8.17 -14.14
CA ALA A 131 -6.30 8.04 -14.82
C ALA A 131 -6.85 9.43 -15.21
#